data_bf15403631c69d5a865bb407afdca71c
#
_entry.id   bf15403631c69d5a865bb407afdca71c
#
_cell.length_a   1.000
_cell.length_b   1.000
_cell.length_c   1.000
_cell.angle_alpha   90.00
_cell.angle_beta   90.00
_cell.angle_gamma   90.00
#
_symmetry.space_group_name_H-M   'P 1'
#
loop_
_entity.id
_entity.type
_entity.pdbx_description
1 polymer ?
#
loop_
_entity_poly.entity_id
_entity_poly.type
_entity_poly.pdbx_seq_one_letter_code
_entity_poly.pdbx_strand_id
1 'polypeptide(L)'
;MSGLSRIGVAIDSDLLDKFDRLIAQRGYTNRSEAFRDMIRDELVEKAWESPESKVVGTVTLVYDHHVRLLSEKLTDIQHGFHRSILSTLHVHLDRDHCLEVLVVRGRAADVRGVADALISAKGVKHGRLTITTSGADLK
;
A
#
# COMPACT_ATOMS: atom_id res chain seq x y z
N MET A 1 7.26 -16.68 -22.09
CA MET A 1 7.23 -17.39 -20.79
C MET A 1 8.56 -17.22 -20.08
N SER A 2 8.49 -16.84 -18.83
CA SER A 2 9.68 -16.83 -17.97
C SER A 2 9.83 -18.20 -17.31
N GLY A 3 11.04 -18.78 -17.35
CA GLY A 3 11.37 -19.97 -16.60
C GLY A 3 11.99 -19.64 -15.26
N LEU A 4 12.13 -20.63 -14.39
CA LEU A 4 12.88 -20.47 -13.14
C LEU A 4 14.38 -20.44 -13.44
N SER A 5 15.04 -19.43 -12.92
CA SER A 5 16.49 -19.33 -12.97
C SER A 5 17.06 -19.58 -11.57
N ARG A 6 18.16 -20.32 -11.51
CA ARG A 6 18.92 -20.53 -10.26
C ARG A 6 20.11 -19.60 -10.26
N ILE A 7 20.28 -18.89 -9.15
CA ILE A 7 21.40 -17.96 -8.97
C ILE A 7 22.20 -18.33 -7.73
N GLY A 8 23.48 -18.00 -7.74
CA GLY A 8 24.33 -18.09 -6.57
C GLY A 8 24.70 -16.69 -6.09
N VAL A 9 24.72 -16.47 -4.79
CA VAL A 9 25.06 -15.19 -4.18
C VAL A 9 26.13 -15.41 -3.12
N ALA A 10 27.23 -14.68 -3.22
CA ALA A 10 28.26 -14.66 -2.18
C ALA A 10 27.90 -13.61 -1.14
N ILE A 11 27.76 -14.04 0.10
CA ILE A 11 27.37 -13.19 1.24
C ILE A 11 28.30 -13.49 2.39
N ASP A 12 28.68 -12.45 3.14
CA ASP A 12 29.40 -12.61 4.40
C ASP A 12 28.60 -13.50 5.36
N SER A 13 29.31 -14.40 6.06
CA SER A 13 28.66 -15.39 6.92
C SER A 13 27.84 -14.77 8.05
N ASP A 14 28.35 -13.71 8.67
CA ASP A 14 27.62 -13.03 9.75
C ASP A 14 26.37 -12.35 9.25
N LEU A 15 26.44 -11.77 8.06
CA LEU A 15 25.28 -11.15 7.42
C LEU A 15 24.23 -12.20 7.05
N LEU A 16 24.66 -13.35 6.54
CA LEU A 16 23.77 -14.45 6.20
C LEU A 16 23.06 -15.00 7.45
N ASP A 17 23.77 -15.17 8.56
CA ASP A 17 23.17 -15.61 9.82
C ASP A 17 22.11 -14.64 10.33
N LYS A 18 22.36 -13.35 10.21
CA LYS A 18 21.37 -12.31 10.54
C LYS A 18 20.14 -12.39 9.63
N PHE A 19 20.37 -12.59 8.36
CA PHE A 19 19.30 -12.75 7.38
C PHE A 19 18.46 -13.99 7.68
N ASP A 20 19.08 -15.13 7.93
CA ASP A 20 18.37 -16.38 8.25
C ASP A 20 17.48 -16.23 9.50
N ARG A 21 17.98 -15.56 10.53
CA ARG A 21 17.17 -15.27 11.72
C ARG A 21 16.01 -14.36 11.43
N LEU A 22 16.24 -13.32 10.64
CA LEU A 22 15.19 -12.36 10.25
C LEU A 22 14.07 -13.04 9.49
N ILE A 23 14.38 -13.81 8.45
CA ILE A 23 13.38 -14.47 7.64
C ILE A 23 12.62 -15.55 8.39
N ALA A 24 13.27 -16.26 9.30
CA ALA A 24 12.62 -17.23 10.19
C ALA A 24 11.57 -16.53 11.08
N GLN A 25 11.91 -15.39 11.68
CA GLN A 25 10.98 -14.58 12.47
C GLN A 25 9.77 -14.09 11.66
N ARG A 26 9.95 -13.86 10.36
CA ARG A 26 8.89 -13.45 9.46
C ARG A 26 8.07 -14.60 8.88
N GLY A 27 8.42 -15.84 9.24
CA GLY A 27 7.67 -17.03 8.83
C GLY A 27 8.09 -17.64 7.51
N TYR A 28 9.19 -17.21 6.93
CA TYR A 28 9.73 -17.85 5.71
C TYR A 28 10.35 -19.20 6.02
N THR A 29 10.08 -20.18 5.18
CA THR A 29 10.62 -21.54 5.30
C THR A 29 11.90 -21.74 4.50
N ASN A 30 12.20 -20.86 3.55
CA ASN A 30 13.41 -20.92 2.74
C ASN A 30 13.84 -19.52 2.27
N ARG A 31 15.11 -19.40 1.90
CA ARG A 31 15.70 -18.14 1.44
C ARG A 31 15.13 -17.67 0.10
N SER A 32 14.80 -18.59 -0.78
CA SER A 32 14.32 -18.25 -2.14
C SER A 32 13.03 -17.45 -2.10
N GLU A 33 12.08 -17.82 -1.23
CA GLU A 33 10.83 -17.07 -1.08
C GLU A 33 11.09 -15.67 -0.51
N ALA A 34 11.96 -15.58 0.50
CA ALA A 34 12.32 -14.29 1.09
C ALA A 34 12.98 -13.37 0.06
N PHE A 35 13.91 -13.87 -0.75
CA PHE A 35 14.54 -13.10 -1.82
C PHE A 35 13.53 -12.64 -2.86
N ARG A 36 12.63 -13.52 -3.28
CA ARG A 36 11.58 -13.13 -4.25
C ARG A 36 10.71 -11.99 -3.73
N ASP A 37 10.28 -12.09 -2.46
CA ASP A 37 9.46 -11.04 -1.85
C ASP A 37 10.22 -9.73 -1.72
N MET A 38 11.48 -9.76 -1.32
CA MET A 38 12.33 -8.56 -1.25
C MET A 38 12.49 -7.90 -2.61
N ILE A 39 12.70 -8.68 -3.66
CA ILE A 39 12.81 -8.16 -5.04
C ILE A 39 11.49 -7.53 -5.46
N ARG A 40 10.37 -8.20 -5.18
CA ARG A 40 9.04 -7.66 -5.51
C ARG A 40 8.79 -6.34 -4.80
N ASP A 41 9.13 -6.25 -3.51
CA ASP A 41 8.98 -5.01 -2.75
C ASP A 41 9.78 -3.86 -3.35
N GLU A 42 11.03 -4.11 -3.74
CA GLU A 42 11.86 -3.10 -4.41
C GLU A 42 11.25 -2.66 -5.75
N LEU A 43 10.71 -3.58 -6.52
CA LEU A 43 10.06 -3.27 -7.80
C LEU A 43 8.76 -2.47 -7.60
N VAL A 44 8.01 -2.76 -6.54
CA VAL A 44 6.82 -1.97 -6.18
C VAL A 44 7.22 -0.55 -5.83
N GLU A 45 8.21 -0.37 -4.96
CA GLU A 45 8.72 0.96 -4.59
C GLU A 45 9.17 1.73 -5.83
N LYS A 46 9.90 1.07 -6.71
CA LYS A 46 10.39 1.66 -7.96
C LYS A 46 9.26 2.13 -8.88
N ALA A 47 8.22 1.32 -9.02
CA ALA A 47 7.06 1.67 -9.85
C ALA A 47 6.36 2.94 -9.34
N TRP A 48 6.25 3.10 -8.03
CA TRP A 48 5.61 4.27 -7.42
C TRP A 48 6.43 5.56 -7.55
N GLU A 49 7.72 5.48 -7.83
CA GLU A 49 8.57 6.65 -8.09
C GLU A 49 8.22 7.34 -9.42
N SER A 50 7.71 6.60 -10.40
CA SER A 50 7.33 7.16 -11.69
C SER A 50 5.88 7.66 -11.66
N PRO A 51 5.62 8.97 -11.90
CA PRO A 51 4.27 9.53 -11.85
C PRO A 51 3.28 8.86 -12.80
N GLU A 52 3.74 8.33 -13.92
CA GLU A 52 2.92 7.74 -14.97
C GLU A 52 2.70 6.23 -14.81
N SER A 53 3.43 5.58 -13.92
CA SER A 53 3.28 4.14 -13.70
C SER A 53 1.90 3.79 -13.15
N LYS A 54 1.34 2.70 -13.65
CA LYS A 54 0.08 2.16 -13.15
C LYS A 54 0.34 1.41 -11.85
N VAL A 55 -0.36 1.82 -10.80
CA VAL A 55 -0.16 1.30 -9.45
C VAL A 55 -1.49 1.00 -8.77
N VAL A 56 -1.41 0.23 -7.69
CA VAL A 56 -2.54 -0.09 -6.81
C VAL A 56 -2.10 0.16 -5.37
N GLY A 57 -3.00 0.68 -4.58
CA GLY A 57 -2.74 0.93 -3.16
C GLY A 57 -4.02 0.94 -2.36
N THR A 58 -3.88 1.13 -1.07
CA THR A 58 -5.00 1.37 -0.15
C THR A 58 -4.74 2.63 0.66
N VAL A 59 -5.81 3.38 0.89
CA VAL A 59 -5.80 4.54 1.78
C VAL A 59 -6.63 4.18 3.00
N THR A 60 -6.05 4.29 4.18
CA THR A 60 -6.74 4.05 5.43
C THR A 60 -6.90 5.37 6.18
N LEU A 61 -8.11 5.69 6.59
CA LEU A 61 -8.45 6.91 7.32
C LEU A 61 -9.13 6.56 8.64
N VAL A 62 -8.80 7.29 9.68
CA VAL A 62 -9.51 7.25 10.97
C VAL A 62 -10.00 8.66 11.29
N TYR A 63 -11.28 8.79 11.57
CA TYR A 63 -11.87 10.08 11.91
C TYR A 63 -13.08 9.93 12.82
N ASP A 64 -13.42 11.01 13.49
CA ASP A 64 -14.65 11.11 14.27
C ASP A 64 -15.80 11.51 13.35
N HIS A 65 -16.81 10.65 13.23
CA HIS A 65 -17.95 10.91 12.35
C HIS A 65 -18.87 12.03 12.83
N HIS A 66 -18.69 12.50 14.06
CA HIS A 66 -19.43 13.66 14.58
C HIS A 66 -18.80 15.00 14.18
N VAL A 67 -17.60 15.02 13.65
CA VAL A 67 -16.99 16.25 13.13
C VAL A 67 -17.86 16.77 11.99
N ARG A 68 -18.33 17.99 12.16
CA ARG A 68 -19.29 18.61 11.25
C ARG A 68 -18.77 18.63 9.82
N LEU A 69 -19.61 18.14 8.89
CA LEU A 69 -19.37 18.11 7.44
C LEU A 69 -18.19 17.27 6.98
N LEU A 70 -17.51 16.55 7.87
CA LEU A 70 -16.33 15.75 7.48
C LEU A 70 -16.72 14.60 6.55
N SER A 71 -17.77 13.84 6.89
CA SER A 71 -18.24 12.74 6.03
C SER A 71 -18.64 13.21 4.63
N GLU A 72 -19.31 14.35 4.54
CA GLU A 72 -19.67 14.95 3.24
C GLU A 72 -18.44 15.37 2.46
N LYS A 73 -17.49 16.02 3.14
CA LYS A 73 -16.24 16.45 2.51
C LYS A 73 -15.43 15.29 1.97
N LEU A 74 -15.32 14.20 2.74
CA LEU A 74 -14.62 12.99 2.30
C LEU A 74 -15.33 12.36 1.09
N THR A 75 -16.65 12.31 1.10
CA THR A 75 -17.45 11.82 -0.02
C THR A 75 -17.23 12.69 -1.26
N ASP A 76 -17.24 14.01 -1.13
CA ASP A 76 -17.00 14.94 -2.24
C ASP A 76 -15.61 14.76 -2.85
N ILE A 77 -14.59 14.60 -2.01
CA ILE A 77 -13.23 14.30 -2.48
C ILE A 77 -13.21 12.99 -3.27
N GLN A 78 -13.86 11.95 -2.76
CA GLN A 78 -13.93 10.65 -3.43
C GLN A 78 -14.64 10.76 -4.78
N HIS A 79 -15.71 11.51 -4.87
CA HIS A 79 -16.42 11.76 -6.14
C HIS A 79 -15.52 12.47 -7.16
N GLY A 80 -14.68 13.39 -6.73
CA GLY A 80 -13.73 14.08 -7.60
C GLY A 80 -12.65 13.14 -8.18
N PHE A 81 -12.39 12.01 -7.53
CA PHE A 81 -11.38 11.02 -7.93
C PHE A 81 -11.99 9.64 -8.25
N HIS A 82 -13.27 9.59 -8.65
CA HIS A 82 -14.01 8.34 -8.85
C HIS A 82 -13.33 7.34 -9.80
N ARG A 83 -12.53 7.82 -10.75
CA ARG A 83 -11.81 6.95 -11.68
C ARG A 83 -10.63 6.19 -11.01
N SER A 84 -10.12 6.73 -9.92
CA SER A 84 -9.01 6.14 -9.18
C SER A 84 -9.46 5.25 -8.02
N ILE A 85 -10.70 5.37 -7.58
CA ILE A 85 -11.21 4.62 -6.43
C ILE A 85 -12.05 3.45 -6.92
N LEU A 86 -11.61 2.23 -6.57
CA LEU A 86 -12.30 0.98 -6.95
C LEU A 86 -13.36 0.59 -5.94
N SER A 87 -13.11 0.79 -4.66
CA SER A 87 -13.98 0.35 -3.58
C SER A 87 -13.68 1.12 -2.31
N THR A 88 -14.67 1.22 -1.46
CA THR A 88 -14.55 1.85 -0.14
C THR A 88 -15.23 0.95 0.89
N LEU A 89 -14.52 0.70 1.99
CA LEU A 89 -15.06 0.01 3.16
C LEU A 89 -15.12 1.00 4.31
N HIS A 90 -16.31 1.13 4.92
CA HIS A 90 -16.53 2.01 6.06
C HIS A 90 -16.89 1.16 7.28
N VAL A 91 -16.15 1.29 8.35
CA VAL A 91 -16.31 0.53 9.59
C VAL A 91 -16.45 1.47 10.78
N HIS A 92 -17.49 1.26 11.57
CA HIS A 92 -17.61 1.94 12.86
C HIS A 92 -16.76 1.20 13.90
N LEU A 93 -15.74 1.86 14.42
CA LEU A 93 -14.85 1.27 15.43
C LEU A 93 -15.48 1.33 16.82
N ASP A 94 -16.11 2.44 17.11
CA ASP A 94 -16.83 2.68 18.35
C ASP A 94 -17.94 3.72 18.09
N ARG A 95 -18.52 4.27 19.15
CA ARG A 95 -19.59 5.24 19.07
C ARG A 95 -19.23 6.49 18.23
N ASP A 96 -17.98 6.91 18.31
CA ASP A 96 -17.54 8.19 17.76
C ASP A 96 -16.62 8.05 16.55
N HIS A 97 -15.88 6.96 16.44
CA HIS A 97 -14.80 6.81 15.46
C HIS A 97 -15.12 5.84 14.34
N CYS A 98 -14.70 6.23 13.15
CA CYS A 98 -14.82 5.44 11.94
C CYS A 98 -13.45 5.14 11.36
N LEU A 99 -13.32 3.94 10.79
CA LEU A 99 -12.23 3.54 9.93
C LEU A 99 -12.76 3.44 8.50
N GLU A 100 -12.10 4.09 7.57
CA GLU A 100 -12.43 3.98 6.17
C GLU A 100 -11.22 3.46 5.40
N VAL A 101 -11.43 2.46 4.54
CA VAL A 101 -10.39 1.90 3.70
C VAL A 101 -10.82 2.01 2.25
N LEU A 102 -9.99 2.66 1.44
CA LEU A 102 -10.24 2.83 0.02
C LEU A 102 -9.23 2.03 -0.78
N VAL A 103 -9.70 1.27 -1.76
CA VAL A 103 -8.83 0.62 -2.73
C VAL A 103 -8.70 1.56 -3.91
N VAL A 104 -7.47 1.94 -4.23
CA VAL A 104 -7.16 2.94 -5.25
C VAL A 104 -6.24 2.36 -6.33
N ARG A 105 -6.48 2.79 -7.57
CA ARG A 105 -5.73 2.33 -8.73
C ARG A 105 -5.64 3.45 -9.77
N GLY A 106 -4.54 3.51 -10.46
CA GLY A 106 -4.32 4.47 -11.54
C GLY A 106 -2.85 4.82 -11.67
N ARG A 107 -2.59 5.99 -12.26
CA ARG A 107 -1.22 6.52 -12.31
C ARG A 107 -0.77 6.90 -10.90
N ALA A 108 0.50 6.64 -10.61
CA ALA A 108 1.06 6.92 -9.27
C ALA A 108 0.81 8.36 -8.82
N ALA A 109 0.96 9.34 -9.71
CA ALA A 109 0.68 10.74 -9.40
C ALA A 109 -0.77 10.96 -8.96
N ASP A 110 -1.73 10.36 -9.67
CA ASP A 110 -3.16 10.49 -9.38
C ASP A 110 -3.51 9.83 -8.05
N VAL A 111 -3.00 8.63 -7.81
CA VAL A 111 -3.23 7.89 -6.57
C VAL A 111 -2.66 8.62 -5.36
N ARG A 112 -1.45 9.17 -5.48
CA ARG A 112 -0.88 10.01 -4.41
C ARG A 112 -1.71 11.26 -4.18
N GLY A 113 -2.23 11.88 -5.24
CA GLY A 113 -3.10 13.05 -5.14
C GLY A 113 -4.39 12.74 -4.37
N VAL A 114 -5.03 11.60 -4.64
CA VAL A 114 -6.21 11.14 -3.90
C VAL A 114 -5.87 10.93 -2.42
N ALA A 115 -4.78 10.21 -2.16
CA ALA A 115 -4.34 9.93 -0.79
C ALA A 115 -4.08 11.22 -0.01
N ASP A 116 -3.33 12.15 -0.60
CA ASP A 116 -2.98 13.42 0.04
C ASP A 116 -4.24 14.25 0.34
N ALA A 117 -5.18 14.32 -0.61
CA ALA A 117 -6.42 15.07 -0.42
C ALA A 117 -7.26 14.50 0.73
N LEU A 118 -7.37 13.18 0.82
CA LEU A 118 -8.14 12.52 1.89
C LEU A 118 -7.45 12.61 3.25
N ILE A 119 -6.17 12.31 3.30
CA ILE A 119 -5.40 12.27 4.56
C ILE A 119 -5.28 13.67 5.16
N SER A 120 -5.12 14.70 4.33
CA SER A 120 -4.98 16.08 4.79
C SER A 120 -6.30 16.76 5.11
N ALA A 121 -7.44 16.12 4.85
CA ALA A 121 -8.73 16.72 5.14
C ALA A 121 -8.87 17.05 6.64
N LYS A 122 -9.27 18.29 6.92
CA LYS A 122 -9.43 18.75 8.31
C LYS A 122 -10.44 17.89 9.05
N GLY A 123 -10.03 17.32 10.19
CA GLY A 123 -10.86 16.42 10.98
C GLY A 123 -10.47 14.95 10.85
N VAL A 124 -9.68 14.57 9.86
CA VAL A 124 -9.08 13.24 9.80
C VAL A 124 -8.00 13.16 10.87
N LYS A 125 -8.13 12.21 11.78
CA LYS A 125 -7.19 12.03 12.89
C LYS A 125 -5.91 11.36 12.47
N HIS A 126 -6.02 10.38 11.57
CA HIS A 126 -4.88 9.64 11.04
C HIS A 126 -5.24 9.09 9.67
N GLY A 127 -4.27 9.09 8.78
CA GLY A 127 -4.42 8.50 7.46
C GLY A 127 -3.08 7.98 6.94
N ARG A 128 -3.14 6.96 6.10
CA ARG A 128 -1.94 6.37 5.50
C ARG A 128 -2.26 5.76 4.15
N LEU A 129 -1.37 5.99 3.20
CA LEU A 129 -1.34 5.28 1.93
C LEU A 129 -0.41 4.08 2.06
N THR A 130 -0.93 2.90 1.76
CA THR A 130 -0.13 1.68 1.64
C THR A 130 0.01 1.34 0.18
N ILE A 131 1.24 1.33 -0.32
CA ILE A 131 1.52 1.04 -1.72
C ILE A 131 1.61 -0.46 -1.94
N THR A 132 1.11 -0.91 -3.08
CA THR A 132 1.22 -2.29 -3.53
C THR A 132 1.19 -2.36 -5.06
N THR A 133 0.85 -3.49 -5.60
CA THR A 133 0.83 -3.78 -7.04
C THR A 133 -0.41 -4.60 -7.39
N SER A 134 -0.79 -4.59 -8.66
CA SER A 134 -1.79 -5.55 -9.18
C SER A 134 -1.24 -6.97 -9.27
N GLY A 135 0.08 -7.14 -9.17
CA GLY A 135 0.75 -8.42 -9.35
C GLY A 135 0.98 -8.83 -10.81
N ALA A 136 0.44 -8.07 -11.77
CA ALA A 136 0.51 -8.43 -13.19
C ALA A 136 1.95 -8.56 -13.72
N ASP A 137 2.86 -7.71 -13.25
CA ASP A 137 4.26 -7.68 -13.68
C ASP A 137 5.21 -8.39 -12.71
N LEU A 138 4.69 -9.00 -11.66
CA LEU A 138 5.46 -9.68 -10.62
C LEU A 138 5.11 -11.17 -10.57
N LYS A 139 6.09 -11.99 -10.92
CA LYS A 139 5.96 -13.45 -10.86
C LYS A 139 6.77 -14.06 -9.73
#